data_b5fce9222ea930f4d895ae3a54fdbba3
#
_entry.id   b5fce9222ea930f4d895ae3a54fdbba3
#
_cell.length_a   1.000
_cell.length_b   1.000
_cell.length_c   1.000
_cell.angle_alpha   90.00
_cell.angle_beta   90.00
_cell.angle_gamma   90.00
#
_symmetry.space_group_name_H-M   'P 1'
#
loop_
_entity.id
_entity.type
_entity.pdbx_description
1 polymer ?
#
loop_
_entity_poly.entity_id
_entity_poly.type
_entity_poly.pdbx_seq_one_letter_code
_entity_poly.pdbx_strand_id
1 'polypeptide(L)'
;MNLRQDDTSTGLPGPADLVTAVGIDHVRLVYDYLDAGDLDSCASLLHDGVVLELPGLPPLCGRAAVLRTCFGCSAPGVRHEIDRVVGQDRSVIATGRHVVPGTDGEGIRFVDVFTIADDGMVLACTRYHHVAP
;
A
#
# COMPACT_ATOMS: atom_id res chain seq x y z
N MET A 1 2.09 -34.96 17.18
CA MET A 1 2.27 -34.57 16.71
C MET A 1 1.89 -33.68 16.06
N ASN A 2 1.78 -33.02 16.05
CA ASN A 2 1.44 -32.19 15.46
C ASN A 2 1.56 -32.08 14.17
N LEU A 3 1.09 -32.14 13.69
CA LEU A 3 1.08 -32.31 12.48
C LEU A 3 0.84 -31.24 11.66
N ARG A 4 0.23 -30.31 12.04
CA ARG A 4 -0.03 -29.27 11.42
C ARG A 4 1.10 -28.68 10.86
N GLN A 5 2.12 -28.80 11.45
CA GLN A 5 3.27 -28.30 10.96
C GLN A 5 3.56 -28.97 9.74
N ASP A 6 3.19 -30.11 9.56
CA ASP A 6 3.45 -30.81 8.38
C ASP A 6 2.88 -30.12 7.22
N ASP A 7 1.77 -29.47 7.37
CA ASP A 7 1.17 -28.76 6.31
C ASP A 7 2.07 -27.73 5.80
N THR A 8 2.66 -26.98 6.69
CA THR A 8 3.54 -25.98 6.24
C THR A 8 4.77 -26.57 5.66
N SER A 9 5.21 -27.66 6.16
CA SER A 9 6.43 -28.23 5.63
C SER A 9 6.27 -28.74 4.22
N THR A 10 5.07 -28.96 3.73
CA THR A 10 4.87 -29.32 2.34
C THR A 10 5.18 -28.16 1.43
N GLY A 11 5.20 -26.97 1.96
CA GLY A 11 5.66 -25.82 1.22
C GLY A 11 4.67 -25.17 0.29
N LEU A 12 3.50 -25.70 0.13
CA LEU A 12 2.53 -25.07 -0.76
C LEU A 12 1.73 -24.03 0.00
N PRO A 13 1.75 -22.78 -0.46
CA PRO A 13 0.98 -21.74 0.21
C PRO A 13 -0.51 -21.98 0.01
N GLY A 14 -1.30 -21.60 1.01
CA GLY A 14 -2.74 -21.61 0.89
C GLY A 14 -3.23 -20.44 0.03
N PRO A 15 -4.53 -20.42 -0.30
CA PRO A 15 -5.09 -19.35 -1.12
C PRO A 15 -4.89 -17.96 -0.52
N ALA A 16 -5.05 -17.83 0.79
CA ALA A 16 -4.86 -16.54 1.46
C ALA A 16 -3.41 -16.07 1.35
N ASP A 17 -2.47 -17.00 1.41
CA ASP A 17 -1.05 -16.68 1.31
C ASP A 17 -0.70 -16.21 -0.11
N LEU A 18 -1.31 -16.82 -1.11
CA LEU A 18 -1.09 -16.42 -2.49
C LEU A 18 -1.66 -15.03 -2.74
N VAL A 19 -2.85 -14.74 -2.22
CA VAL A 19 -3.45 -13.43 -2.34
C VAL A 19 -2.58 -12.39 -1.66
N THR A 20 -2.05 -12.71 -0.48
CA THR A 20 -1.17 -11.79 0.25
C THR A 20 0.12 -11.54 -0.54
N ALA A 21 0.71 -12.57 -1.12
CA ALA A 21 1.92 -12.41 -1.93
C ALA A 21 1.69 -11.51 -3.15
N VAL A 22 0.57 -11.72 -3.85
CA VAL A 22 0.19 -10.87 -4.97
C VAL A 22 -0.04 -9.44 -4.48
N GLY A 23 -0.68 -9.30 -3.32
CA GLY A 23 -0.92 -7.99 -2.72
C GLY A 23 0.37 -7.24 -2.41
N ILE A 24 1.38 -7.92 -1.91
CA ILE A 24 2.68 -7.31 -1.65
C ILE A 24 3.27 -6.76 -2.95
N ASP A 25 3.21 -7.53 -4.03
CA ASP A 25 3.70 -7.08 -5.32
C ASP A 25 2.90 -5.88 -5.82
N HIS A 26 1.58 -5.92 -5.68
CA HIS A 26 0.71 -4.82 -6.11
C HIS A 26 0.99 -3.55 -5.30
N VAL A 27 1.20 -3.67 -4.01
CA VAL A 27 1.50 -2.52 -3.16
C VAL A 27 2.80 -1.85 -3.61
N ARG A 28 3.84 -2.63 -3.92
CA ARG A 28 5.09 -2.07 -4.42
C ARG A 28 4.88 -1.35 -5.74
N LEU A 29 4.08 -1.94 -6.63
CA LEU A 29 3.77 -1.31 -7.92
C LEU A 29 2.97 -0.02 -7.75
N VAL A 30 2.07 0.04 -6.78
CA VAL A 30 1.31 1.26 -6.50
C VAL A 30 2.28 2.42 -6.27
N TYR A 31 3.27 2.24 -5.41
CA TYR A 31 4.24 3.29 -5.14
C TYR A 31 5.05 3.66 -6.39
N ASP A 32 5.47 2.66 -7.15
CA ASP A 32 6.24 2.91 -8.37
C ASP A 32 5.42 3.72 -9.38
N TYR A 33 4.16 3.35 -9.57
CA TYR A 33 3.29 4.07 -10.50
C TYR A 33 2.98 5.48 -10.02
N LEU A 34 2.78 5.65 -8.72
CA LEU A 34 2.55 6.97 -8.15
C LEU A 34 3.73 7.88 -8.38
N ASP A 35 4.93 7.38 -8.12
CA ASP A 35 6.14 8.16 -8.27
C ASP A 35 6.43 8.47 -9.74
N ALA A 36 5.97 7.62 -10.64
CA ALA A 36 6.09 7.84 -12.06
C ALA A 36 4.97 8.73 -12.64
N GLY A 37 3.96 9.06 -11.83
CA GLY A 37 2.82 9.83 -12.31
C GLY A 37 1.88 9.03 -13.20
N ASP A 38 1.99 7.70 -13.19
CA ASP A 38 1.17 6.82 -14.02
C ASP A 38 -0.10 6.42 -13.27
N LEU A 39 -1.07 7.32 -13.28
CA LEU A 39 -2.30 7.11 -12.52
C LEU A 39 -3.18 6.02 -13.09
N ASP A 40 -3.14 5.80 -14.39
CA ASP A 40 -3.95 4.75 -15.00
C ASP A 40 -3.48 3.37 -14.56
N SER A 41 -2.18 3.16 -14.55
CA SER A 41 -1.62 1.89 -14.07
C SER A 41 -1.89 1.71 -12.57
N CYS A 42 -1.78 2.79 -11.81
CA CYS A 42 -2.11 2.75 -10.39
C CYS A 42 -3.56 2.35 -10.19
N ALA A 43 -4.49 2.95 -10.96
CA ALA A 43 -5.91 2.64 -10.86
C ALA A 43 -6.19 1.17 -11.09
N SER A 44 -5.45 0.53 -11.99
CA SER A 44 -5.66 -0.88 -12.30
C SER A 44 -5.36 -1.81 -11.13
N LEU A 45 -4.67 -1.33 -10.13
CA LEU A 45 -4.33 -2.12 -8.94
C LEU A 45 -5.32 -1.88 -7.78
N LEU A 46 -6.24 -0.95 -7.94
CA LEU A 46 -7.20 -0.60 -6.91
C LEU A 46 -8.54 -1.27 -7.18
N HIS A 47 -9.11 -1.87 -6.14
CA HIS A 47 -10.44 -2.44 -6.24
C HIS A 47 -11.46 -1.32 -6.46
N ASP A 48 -12.58 -1.60 -7.13
CA ASP A 48 -13.62 -0.62 -7.37
C ASP A 48 -14.11 0.04 -6.09
N GLY A 49 -14.21 -0.72 -5.03
CA GLY A 49 -14.66 -0.23 -3.72
C GLY A 49 -13.57 0.25 -2.81
N VAL A 50 -12.39 0.59 -3.35
CA VAL A 50 -11.24 0.98 -2.53
C VAL A 50 -11.58 2.15 -1.61
N VAL A 51 -11.07 2.07 -0.37
CA VAL A 51 -11.23 3.11 0.63
C VAL A 51 -9.85 3.56 1.09
N LEU A 52 -9.64 4.86 1.14
CA LEU A 52 -8.39 5.42 1.63
C LEU A 52 -8.67 6.31 2.83
N GLU A 53 -7.94 6.06 3.91
CA GLU A 53 -8.01 6.89 5.10
C GLU A 53 -6.68 7.59 5.30
N LEU A 54 -6.71 8.91 5.29
CA LEU A 54 -5.54 9.76 5.52
C LEU A 54 -5.71 10.51 6.83
N PRO A 55 -4.60 10.85 7.50
CA PRO A 55 -4.67 11.57 8.77
C PRO A 55 -5.47 12.87 8.64
N GLY A 56 -6.43 13.06 9.52
CA GLY A 56 -7.18 14.31 9.59
C GLY A 56 -8.24 14.51 8.52
N LEU A 57 -8.49 13.51 7.67
CA LEU A 57 -9.47 13.63 6.59
C LEU A 57 -10.54 12.55 6.71
N PRO A 58 -11.75 12.79 6.21
CA PRO A 58 -12.75 11.75 6.12
C PRO A 58 -12.31 10.67 5.14
N PRO A 59 -12.79 9.44 5.27
CA PRO A 59 -12.45 8.40 4.32
C PRO A 59 -12.84 8.76 2.89
N LEU A 60 -11.98 8.40 1.94
CA LEU A 60 -12.20 8.59 0.52
C LEU A 60 -12.60 7.26 -0.07
N CYS A 61 -13.70 7.22 -0.79
CA CYS A 61 -14.25 5.97 -1.32
C CYS A 61 -14.26 5.97 -2.85
N GLY A 62 -13.80 4.87 -3.42
CA GLY A 62 -13.79 4.67 -4.86
C GLY A 62 -12.51 5.16 -5.52
N ARG A 63 -12.19 4.54 -6.66
CA ARG A 63 -10.93 4.82 -7.37
C ARG A 63 -10.77 6.28 -7.74
N ALA A 64 -11.82 6.89 -8.26
CA ALA A 64 -11.72 8.28 -8.72
C ALA A 64 -11.40 9.24 -7.57
N ALA A 65 -12.07 9.07 -6.42
CA ALA A 65 -11.82 9.93 -5.27
C ALA A 65 -10.42 9.72 -4.71
N VAL A 66 -9.99 8.46 -4.62
CA VAL A 66 -8.67 8.11 -4.09
C VAL A 66 -7.58 8.70 -4.98
N LEU A 67 -7.67 8.50 -6.29
CA LEU A 67 -6.66 9.01 -7.20
C LEU A 67 -6.63 10.53 -7.24
N ARG A 68 -7.81 11.15 -7.25
CA ARG A 68 -7.89 12.59 -7.33
C ARG A 68 -7.29 13.27 -6.11
N THR A 69 -7.52 12.73 -4.94
CA THR A 69 -7.10 13.35 -3.69
C THR A 69 -5.69 12.98 -3.31
N CYS A 70 -5.32 11.71 -3.46
CA CYS A 70 -4.01 11.26 -3.06
C CYS A 70 -2.93 11.64 -4.00
N PHE A 71 -3.26 11.64 -5.27
CA PHE A 71 -2.21 11.66 -6.25
C PHE A 71 -2.28 12.88 -7.14
N GLY A 72 -3.45 13.47 -7.25
CA GLY A 72 -3.59 14.68 -8.04
C GLY A 72 -3.04 15.92 -7.36
N CYS A 73 -2.85 15.85 -6.04
CA CYS A 73 -2.39 16.98 -5.27
C CYS A 73 -0.94 16.86 -4.84
N SER A 74 -0.26 15.83 -5.24
CA SER A 74 1.14 15.67 -4.88
C SER A 74 1.99 16.68 -5.62
N ALA A 75 2.90 17.33 -4.93
CA ALA A 75 3.83 18.24 -5.56
C ALA A 75 4.70 17.46 -6.54
N PRO A 76 5.07 18.06 -7.67
CA PRO A 76 5.93 17.36 -8.63
C PRO A 76 7.24 16.95 -7.98
N GLY A 77 7.66 15.73 -8.24
CA GLY A 77 8.91 15.21 -7.75
C GLY A 77 8.88 14.63 -6.35
N VAL A 78 7.77 14.72 -5.65
CA VAL A 78 7.63 14.01 -4.36
C VAL A 78 7.59 12.53 -4.67
N ARG A 79 8.39 11.76 -3.97
CA ARG A 79 8.42 10.32 -4.19
C ARG A 79 8.42 9.58 -2.86
N HIS A 80 8.13 8.30 -2.95
CA HIS A 80 8.10 7.41 -1.80
C HIS A 80 9.40 6.63 -1.73
N GLU A 81 10.05 6.64 -0.59
CA GLU A 81 11.17 5.74 -0.33
C GLU A 81 10.64 4.69 0.62
N ILE A 82 10.52 3.47 0.13
CA ILE A 82 9.92 2.38 0.89
C ILE A 82 11.03 1.60 1.59
N ASP A 83 10.92 1.46 2.90
CA ASP A 83 11.88 0.73 3.70
C ASP A 83 11.53 -0.76 3.76
N ARG A 84 10.26 -1.06 3.93
CA ARG A 84 9.83 -2.43 4.16
C ARG A 84 8.39 -2.63 3.72
N VAL A 85 8.11 -3.78 3.13
CA VAL A 85 6.74 -4.21 2.82
C VAL A 85 6.61 -5.63 3.35
N VAL A 86 5.68 -5.85 4.24
CA VAL A 86 5.41 -7.17 4.82
C VAL A 86 3.92 -7.45 4.74
N GLY A 87 3.54 -8.71 4.70
CA GLY A 87 2.14 -9.07 4.60
C GLY A 87 1.81 -10.35 5.31
N GLN A 88 0.58 -10.42 5.79
CA GLN A 88 0.02 -11.60 6.44
C GLN A 88 -1.50 -11.49 6.40
N ASP A 89 -2.17 -12.57 6.07
CA ASP A 89 -3.64 -12.64 6.12
C ASP A 89 -4.32 -11.50 5.37
N ARG A 90 -3.83 -11.23 4.16
CA ARG A 90 -4.36 -10.17 3.30
C ARG A 90 -4.18 -8.75 3.82
N SER A 91 -3.38 -8.59 4.86
CA SER A 91 -2.94 -7.28 5.31
C SER A 91 -1.52 -7.08 4.83
N VAL A 92 -1.25 -5.95 4.22
CA VAL A 92 0.10 -5.59 3.76
C VAL A 92 0.46 -4.27 4.40
N ILE A 93 1.62 -4.23 5.03
CA ILE A 93 2.09 -3.04 5.72
C ILE A 93 3.35 -2.55 5.03
N ALA A 94 3.35 -1.29 4.61
CA ALA A 94 4.50 -0.65 4.02
C ALA A 94 4.96 0.48 4.91
N THR A 95 6.25 0.53 5.18
CA THR A 95 6.85 1.64 5.92
C THR A 95 7.82 2.37 5.00
N GLY A 96 7.89 3.66 5.17
CA GLY A 96 8.77 4.46 4.33
C GLY A 96 8.69 5.93 4.68
N ARG A 97 9.08 6.76 3.73
CA ARG A 97 9.00 8.21 3.89
C ARG A 97 8.72 8.88 2.56
N HIS A 98 8.10 10.04 2.64
CA HIS A 98 7.93 10.91 1.49
C HIS A 98 9.17 11.79 1.41
N VAL A 99 9.77 11.85 0.25
CA VAL A 99 10.94 12.67 -0.01
C VAL A 99 10.52 13.83 -0.91
N VAL A 100 10.75 15.05 -0.44
CA VAL A 100 10.38 16.25 -1.16
C VAL A 100 11.61 16.80 -1.87
N PRO A 101 11.53 17.14 -3.17
CA PRO A 101 12.67 17.65 -3.92
C PRO A 101 13.20 18.95 -3.31
N GLY A 102 14.52 19.09 -3.32
CA GLY A 102 15.14 20.33 -2.89
C GLY A 102 15.27 20.49 -1.39
N THR A 103 14.91 19.46 -0.63
CA THR A 103 15.08 19.50 0.82
C THR A 103 16.17 18.50 1.21
N ASP A 104 16.89 18.84 2.26
CA ASP A 104 17.89 17.94 2.80
C ASP A 104 17.31 17.11 3.94
N GLY A 105 16.02 17.26 4.19
CA GLY A 105 15.38 16.60 5.29
C GLY A 105 15.16 15.12 5.04
N GLU A 106 14.85 14.40 6.10
CA GLU A 106 14.59 12.99 6.00
C GLU A 106 13.21 12.71 5.42
N GLY A 107 12.43 13.73 5.15
CA GLY A 107 11.06 13.57 4.69
C GLY A 107 10.12 13.20 5.82
N ILE A 108 8.89 12.90 5.47
CA ILE A 108 7.86 12.54 6.44
C ILE A 108 7.71 11.03 6.43
N ARG A 109 7.95 10.43 7.58
CA ARG A 109 7.83 8.97 7.71
C ARG A 109 6.37 8.58 7.78
N PHE A 110 6.05 7.46 7.18
CA PHE A 110 4.68 6.96 7.19
C PHE A 110 4.63 5.45 7.34
N VAL A 111 3.48 4.97 7.73
CA VAL A 111 3.11 3.56 7.69
C VAL A 111 1.78 3.48 6.97
N ASP A 112 1.73 2.69 5.91
CA ASP A 112 0.50 2.42 5.19
C ASP A 112 0.06 0.99 5.48
N VAL A 113 -1.18 0.84 5.90
CA VAL A 113 -1.77 -0.47 6.15
C VAL A 113 -2.80 -0.73 5.06
N PHE A 114 -2.53 -1.75 4.25
CA PHE A 114 -3.38 -2.12 3.13
C PHE A 114 -4.18 -3.36 3.45
N THR A 115 -5.40 -3.41 2.94
CA THR A 115 -6.19 -4.64 2.92
C THR A 115 -6.31 -5.07 1.46
N ILE A 116 -6.07 -6.35 1.20
CA ILE A 116 -6.08 -6.91 -0.14
C ILE A 116 -7.36 -7.70 -0.37
N ALA A 117 -8.03 -7.44 -1.47
CA ALA A 117 -9.24 -8.16 -1.85
C ALA A 117 -8.90 -9.55 -2.39
N ASP A 118 -9.91 -10.38 -2.55
CA ASP A 118 -9.73 -11.75 -3.04
C ASP A 118 -9.04 -11.83 -4.39
N ASP A 119 -9.21 -10.80 -5.22
CA ASP A 119 -8.58 -10.75 -6.54
C ASP A 119 -7.18 -10.17 -6.51
N GLY A 120 -6.65 -9.88 -5.34
CA GLY A 120 -5.30 -9.31 -5.20
C GLY A 120 -5.25 -7.80 -5.32
N MET A 121 -6.37 -7.14 -5.61
CA MET A 121 -6.41 -5.69 -5.73
C MET A 121 -6.44 -5.03 -4.36
N VAL A 122 -6.02 -3.79 -4.29
CA VAL A 122 -6.03 -3.03 -3.03
C VAL A 122 -7.46 -2.63 -2.70
N LEU A 123 -7.95 -3.10 -1.58
CA LEU A 123 -9.30 -2.84 -1.13
C LEU A 123 -9.36 -1.64 -0.19
N ALA A 124 -8.35 -1.46 0.62
CA ALA A 124 -8.30 -0.33 1.56
C ALA A 124 -6.86 0.02 1.89
N CYS A 125 -6.65 1.27 2.25
CA CYS A 125 -5.38 1.73 2.77
C CYS A 125 -5.61 2.77 3.84
N THR A 126 -4.94 2.61 4.98
CA THR A 126 -4.94 3.63 6.04
C THR A 126 -3.51 4.09 6.24
N ARG A 127 -3.30 5.39 6.17
CA ARG A 127 -1.97 5.97 6.34
C ARG A 127 -1.81 6.61 7.71
N TYR A 128 -0.66 6.37 8.31
CA TYR A 128 -0.26 6.98 9.57
C TYR A 128 1.06 7.73 9.34
N HIS A 129 1.13 8.94 9.82
CA HIS A 129 2.37 9.71 9.74
C HIS A 129 3.05 9.72 11.09
N HIS A 130 4.38 9.73 11.05
CA HIS A 130 5.16 9.97 12.26
C HIS A 130 5.09 11.47 12.55
N VAL A 131 4.69 11.81 13.74
CA VAL A 131 4.63 13.20 14.18
C VAL A 131 5.66 13.37 15.28
N ALA A 132 6.58 14.31 15.10
CA ALA A 132 7.60 14.59 16.11
C ALA A 132 6.94 15.16 17.38
N PRO A 133 7.44 14.80 18.55
CA PRO A 133 6.88 15.33 19.80
C PRO A 133 7.09 16.83 19.97
#